data_a595c70ef172ebc7fa7845fc34d9d489
#
_entry.id   a595c70ef172ebc7fa7845fc34d9d489
#
_cell.length_a   1.000
_cell.length_b   1.000
_cell.length_c   1.000
_cell.angle_alpha   90.00
_cell.angle_beta   90.00
_cell.angle_gamma   90.00
#
_symmetry.space_group_name_H-M   'P 1'
#
loop_
_entity.id
_entity.type
_entity.pdbx_description
1 polymer ?
#
loop_
_entity_poly.entity_id
_entity_poly.type
_entity_poly.pdbx_seq_one_letter_code
_entity_poly.pdbx_strand_id
1 'polypeptide(L)'
;NALEAARSRLSRAEQREFDQTLDSCRKANFLWWNEDHNFYIDYRTAIPMRKAALGLGQALDLADPEDTVFCFYPELLALARGETRWNELSAQVGERKDYYWSWRKRRHQIPKFLGVPPESVSDPILTELDGFTPAFLETLKIEGSATTLNGMPASRGSATGPARVLLGADDIHQIQTGEILVCEGTTPSWTPAFTKIAGCLTDQGGTLSHAAIVGREYGIPCVVAMGNATARIRTGDT
;
A
#
# COMPACT_ATOMS: atom_id res chain seq x y z
N ASN A 1 3.85 21.84 -32.19
CA ASN A 1 3.48 21.56 -30.81
C ASN A 1 4.77 21.48 -29.97
N ALA A 2 4.69 21.73 -28.65
CA ALA A 2 5.88 21.81 -27.78
C ALA A 2 6.70 20.49 -27.77
N LEU A 3 6.03 19.34 -27.84
CA LEU A 3 6.69 18.03 -27.88
C LEU A 3 7.49 17.81 -29.19
N GLU A 4 6.92 18.20 -30.31
CA GLU A 4 7.61 18.12 -31.62
C GLU A 4 8.81 19.05 -31.67
N ALA A 5 8.67 20.25 -31.12
CA ALA A 5 9.77 21.20 -31.00
C ALA A 5 10.89 20.71 -30.07
N ALA A 6 10.57 20.06 -28.98
CA ALA A 6 11.55 19.41 -28.11
C ALA A 6 12.24 18.24 -28.81
N ARG A 7 11.48 17.34 -29.42
CA ARG A 7 11.96 16.16 -30.13
C ARG A 7 12.87 16.50 -31.30
N SER A 8 12.56 17.57 -32.06
CA SER A 8 13.36 18.00 -33.23
C SER A 8 14.76 18.48 -32.90
N ARG A 9 15.05 18.80 -31.62
CA ARG A 9 16.37 19.26 -31.13
C ARG A 9 17.29 18.10 -30.74
N LEU A 10 16.77 16.86 -30.76
CA LEU A 10 17.47 15.68 -30.30
C LEU A 10 18.07 14.90 -31.47
N SER A 11 19.20 14.22 -31.27
CA SER A 11 19.75 13.26 -32.21
C SER A 11 18.81 12.04 -32.37
N ARG A 12 18.98 11.24 -33.41
CA ARG A 12 18.14 10.05 -33.63
C ARG A 12 18.16 9.02 -32.49
N ALA A 13 19.26 8.91 -31.76
CA ALA A 13 19.35 8.03 -30.58
C ALA A 13 18.54 8.58 -29.44
N GLU A 14 18.72 9.87 -29.12
CA GLU A 14 17.98 10.56 -28.05
C GLU A 14 16.49 10.66 -28.37
N GLN A 15 16.08 10.77 -29.64
CA GLN A 15 14.67 10.74 -30.03
C GLN A 15 13.98 9.41 -29.66
N ARG A 16 14.68 8.28 -29.81
CA ARG A 16 14.14 6.98 -29.42
C ARG A 16 13.95 6.88 -27.91
N GLU A 17 14.94 7.31 -27.15
CA GLU A 17 14.88 7.36 -25.69
C GLU A 17 13.77 8.30 -25.21
N PHE A 18 13.68 9.48 -25.82
CA PHE A 18 12.62 10.46 -25.55
C PHE A 18 11.23 9.88 -25.84
N ASP A 19 11.03 9.21 -26.98
CA ASP A 19 9.76 8.60 -27.37
C ASP A 19 9.37 7.46 -26.41
N GLN A 20 10.33 6.62 -25.99
CA GLN A 20 10.12 5.56 -25.01
C GLN A 20 9.75 6.13 -23.63
N THR A 21 10.48 7.13 -23.17
CA THR A 21 10.21 7.80 -21.89
C THR A 21 8.84 8.47 -21.91
N LEU A 22 8.51 9.17 -23.00
CA LEU A 22 7.20 9.82 -23.17
C LEU A 22 6.05 8.81 -23.18
N ASP A 23 6.22 7.67 -23.84
CA ASP A 23 5.22 6.60 -23.86
C ASP A 23 5.03 6.01 -22.46
N SER A 24 6.11 5.75 -21.75
CA SER A 24 6.07 5.30 -20.35
C SER A 24 5.39 6.30 -19.42
N CYS A 25 5.73 7.58 -19.55
CA CYS A 25 5.07 8.64 -18.78
C CYS A 25 3.56 8.75 -19.08
N ARG A 26 3.17 8.60 -20.35
CA ARG A 26 1.75 8.64 -20.75
C ARG A 26 0.98 7.44 -20.19
N LYS A 27 1.57 6.26 -20.24
CA LYS A 27 0.99 5.06 -19.66
C LYS A 27 0.85 5.19 -18.14
N ALA A 28 1.90 5.59 -17.46
CA ALA A 28 1.87 5.84 -16.02
C ALA A 28 0.81 6.89 -15.65
N ASN A 29 0.72 8.00 -16.39
CA ASN A 29 -0.25 9.05 -16.11
C ASN A 29 -1.70 8.60 -16.35
N PHE A 30 -1.94 7.76 -17.36
CA PHE A 30 -3.26 7.16 -17.59
C PHE A 30 -3.67 6.23 -16.45
N LEU A 31 -2.72 5.50 -15.89
CA LEU A 31 -2.94 4.58 -14.77
C LEU A 31 -3.19 5.33 -13.46
N TRP A 32 -2.43 6.40 -13.18
CA TRP A 32 -2.70 7.29 -12.06
C TRP A 32 -4.11 7.89 -12.14
N TRP A 33 -4.53 8.32 -13.31
CA TRP A 33 -5.89 8.81 -13.51
C TRP A 33 -6.94 7.71 -13.23
N ASN A 34 -6.65 6.48 -13.64
CA ASN A 34 -7.53 5.33 -13.40
C ASN A 34 -7.57 4.96 -11.91
N GLU A 35 -6.43 4.98 -11.22
CA GLU A 35 -6.33 4.79 -9.77
C GLU A 35 -7.09 5.88 -9.00
N ASP A 36 -6.87 7.15 -9.31
CA ASP A 36 -7.61 8.26 -8.71
C ASP A 36 -9.12 8.12 -8.94
N HIS A 37 -9.52 7.63 -10.11
CA HIS A 37 -10.91 7.40 -10.44
C HIS A 37 -11.49 6.24 -9.64
N ASN A 38 -10.74 5.16 -9.43
CA ASN A 38 -11.11 4.04 -8.58
C ASN A 38 -11.24 4.48 -7.10
N PHE A 39 -10.29 5.24 -6.57
CA PHE A 39 -10.39 5.84 -5.23
C PHE A 39 -11.63 6.74 -5.10
N TYR A 40 -11.94 7.52 -6.12
CA TYR A 40 -13.13 8.37 -6.11
C TYR A 40 -14.44 7.55 -6.12
N ILE A 41 -14.48 6.46 -6.88
CA ILE A 41 -15.61 5.51 -6.88
C ILE A 41 -15.74 4.87 -5.51
N ASP A 42 -14.64 4.36 -4.93
CA ASP A 42 -14.62 3.76 -3.60
C ASP A 42 -15.09 4.75 -2.53
N TYR A 43 -14.61 5.99 -2.59
CA TYR A 43 -15.04 7.05 -1.68
C TYR A 43 -16.54 7.32 -1.78
N ARG A 44 -17.11 7.33 -2.99
CA ARG A 44 -18.53 7.59 -3.23
C ARG A 44 -19.44 6.41 -2.94
N THR A 45 -18.91 5.19 -2.94
CA THR A 45 -19.68 3.97 -2.72
C THR A 45 -19.40 3.36 -1.34
N ALA A 46 -18.15 3.06 -1.04
CA ALA A 46 -17.78 2.35 0.19
C ALA A 46 -18.09 3.15 1.46
N ILE A 47 -17.79 4.45 1.48
CA ILE A 47 -18.04 5.28 2.67
C ILE A 47 -19.54 5.46 2.96
N PRO A 48 -20.41 5.80 2.00
CA PRO A 48 -21.84 5.85 2.24
C PRO A 48 -22.43 4.49 2.66
N MET A 49 -21.98 3.39 2.05
CA MET A 49 -22.41 2.05 2.45
C MET A 49 -22.02 1.72 3.90
N ARG A 50 -20.76 2.00 4.27
CA ARG A 50 -20.32 1.83 5.66
C ARG A 50 -21.13 2.69 6.62
N LYS A 51 -21.38 3.96 6.29
CA LYS A 51 -22.22 4.84 7.12
C LYS A 51 -23.64 4.32 7.26
N ALA A 52 -24.23 3.80 6.19
CA ALA A 52 -25.56 3.20 6.23
C ALA A 52 -25.60 1.94 7.11
N ALA A 53 -24.60 1.07 7.00
CA ALA A 53 -24.48 -0.12 7.86
C ALA A 53 -24.37 0.27 9.34
N LEU A 54 -23.47 1.21 9.68
CA LEU A 54 -23.31 1.70 11.05
C LEU A 54 -24.61 2.36 11.58
N GLY A 55 -25.28 3.17 10.75
CA GLY A 55 -26.57 3.78 11.09
C GLY A 55 -27.65 2.73 11.36
N LEU A 56 -27.66 1.62 10.62
CA LEU A 56 -28.56 0.50 10.89
C LEU A 56 -28.24 -0.16 12.23
N GLY A 57 -26.95 -0.40 12.53
CA GLY A 57 -26.51 -0.95 13.82
C GLY A 57 -26.92 -0.08 15.00
N GLN A 58 -26.82 1.25 14.86
CA GLN A 58 -27.29 2.21 15.84
C GLN A 58 -28.83 2.17 15.98
N ALA A 59 -29.56 2.12 14.89
CA ALA A 59 -31.01 2.05 14.89
C ALA A 59 -31.55 0.75 15.51
N LEU A 60 -30.79 -0.32 15.46
CA LEU A 60 -31.08 -1.61 16.08
C LEU A 60 -30.59 -1.71 17.52
N ASP A 61 -30.04 -0.62 18.07
CA ASP A 61 -29.49 -0.54 19.44
C ASP A 61 -28.48 -1.66 19.74
N LEU A 62 -27.59 -1.95 18.78
CA LEU A 62 -26.56 -2.97 18.95
C LEU A 62 -25.48 -2.49 19.91
N ALA A 63 -24.97 -3.40 20.72
CA ALA A 63 -23.86 -3.12 21.65
C ALA A 63 -22.60 -2.64 20.92
N ASP A 64 -22.34 -3.16 19.73
CA ASP A 64 -21.32 -2.68 18.81
C ASP A 64 -21.95 -2.46 17.41
N PRO A 65 -22.28 -1.23 17.03
CA PRO A 65 -22.83 -0.94 15.71
C PRO A 65 -21.90 -1.37 14.54
N GLU A 66 -20.59 -1.49 14.79
CA GLU A 66 -19.64 -1.95 13.76
C GLU A 66 -19.83 -3.42 13.38
N ASP A 67 -20.53 -4.21 14.17
CA ASP A 67 -20.84 -5.60 13.81
C ASP A 67 -21.60 -5.69 12.49
N THR A 68 -22.42 -4.70 12.15
CA THR A 68 -23.13 -4.65 10.87
C THR A 68 -22.21 -4.60 9.64
N VAL A 69 -20.96 -4.15 9.79
CA VAL A 69 -19.97 -4.12 8.71
C VAL A 69 -19.57 -5.54 8.27
N PHE A 70 -19.76 -6.53 9.14
CA PHE A 70 -19.49 -7.95 8.84
C PHE A 70 -20.71 -8.69 8.28
N CYS A 71 -21.84 -7.99 8.09
CA CYS A 71 -22.99 -8.52 7.36
C CYS A 71 -22.74 -8.50 5.85
N PHE A 72 -23.29 -9.47 5.13
CA PHE A 72 -23.41 -9.37 3.69
C PHE A 72 -24.52 -8.37 3.29
N TYR A 73 -24.40 -7.79 2.10
CA TYR A 73 -25.38 -6.81 1.61
C TYR A 73 -26.85 -7.29 1.66
N PRO A 74 -27.19 -8.55 1.25
CA PRO A 74 -28.56 -9.04 1.39
C PRO A 74 -29.06 -9.10 2.85
N GLU A 75 -28.17 -9.40 3.80
CA GLU A 75 -28.51 -9.43 5.22
C GLU A 75 -28.80 -8.04 5.78
N LEU A 76 -28.00 -7.03 5.35
CA LEU A 76 -28.27 -5.63 5.71
C LEU A 76 -29.61 -5.15 5.18
N LEU A 77 -29.97 -5.54 3.96
CA LEU A 77 -31.28 -5.22 3.39
C LEU A 77 -32.43 -5.91 4.14
N ALA A 78 -32.27 -7.17 4.46
CA ALA A 78 -33.27 -7.93 5.21
C ALA A 78 -33.49 -7.34 6.61
N LEU A 79 -32.40 -6.98 7.31
CA LEU A 79 -32.47 -6.28 8.61
C LEU A 79 -33.17 -4.92 8.48
N ALA A 80 -32.80 -4.12 7.48
CA ALA A 80 -33.39 -2.79 7.26
C ALA A 80 -34.89 -2.85 6.92
N ARG A 81 -35.35 -3.95 6.30
CA ARG A 81 -36.76 -4.20 5.96
C ARG A 81 -37.54 -4.90 7.07
N GLY A 82 -36.88 -5.32 8.13
CA GLY A 82 -37.49 -6.12 9.18
C GLY A 82 -37.85 -7.56 8.76
N GLU A 83 -37.28 -8.06 7.66
CA GLU A 83 -37.47 -9.42 7.13
C GLU A 83 -36.69 -10.47 7.94
N THR A 84 -35.63 -10.05 8.64
CA THR A 84 -34.87 -10.84 9.61
C THR A 84 -34.54 -9.99 10.84
N ARG A 85 -34.14 -10.65 11.94
CA ARG A 85 -33.76 -10.00 13.19
C ARG A 85 -32.27 -10.19 13.47
N TRP A 86 -31.68 -9.27 14.20
CA TRP A 86 -30.25 -9.33 14.56
C TRP A 86 -29.87 -10.62 15.28
N ASN A 87 -30.70 -11.13 16.18
CA ASN A 87 -30.44 -12.36 16.92
C ASN A 87 -30.34 -13.61 16.02
N GLU A 88 -30.90 -13.56 14.81
CA GLU A 88 -30.81 -14.66 13.82
C GLU A 88 -29.47 -14.64 13.06
N LEU A 89 -28.82 -13.48 12.98
CA LEU A 89 -27.56 -13.29 12.25
C LEU A 89 -26.33 -13.13 13.15
N SER A 90 -26.53 -12.72 14.38
CA SER A 90 -25.44 -12.29 15.30
C SER A 90 -24.34 -13.35 15.47
N ALA A 91 -24.69 -14.63 15.54
CA ALA A 91 -23.72 -15.72 15.68
C ALA A 91 -22.80 -15.81 14.44
N GLN A 92 -23.38 -15.80 13.24
CA GLN A 92 -22.61 -15.87 11.99
C GLN A 92 -21.76 -14.60 11.74
N VAL A 93 -22.30 -13.45 12.12
CA VAL A 93 -21.58 -12.17 12.05
C VAL A 93 -20.40 -12.19 13.01
N GLY A 94 -20.57 -12.71 14.22
CA GLY A 94 -19.51 -12.92 15.20
C GLY A 94 -18.39 -13.82 14.66
N GLU A 95 -18.74 -14.96 14.07
CA GLU A 95 -17.76 -15.87 13.44
C GLU A 95 -16.96 -15.18 12.33
N ARG A 96 -17.60 -14.38 11.47
CA ARG A 96 -16.93 -13.62 10.40
C ARG A 96 -16.00 -12.55 10.98
N LYS A 97 -16.42 -11.84 12.02
CA LYS A 97 -15.62 -10.86 12.74
C LYS A 97 -14.38 -11.51 13.35
N ASP A 98 -14.53 -12.63 14.04
CA ASP A 98 -13.45 -13.40 14.64
C ASP A 98 -12.49 -13.95 13.59
N TYR A 99 -13.00 -14.47 12.49
CA TYR A 99 -12.21 -14.93 11.35
C TYR A 99 -11.35 -13.76 10.78
N TYR A 100 -11.96 -12.61 10.50
CA TYR A 100 -11.25 -11.43 10.02
C TYR A 100 -10.12 -11.00 10.96
N TRP A 101 -10.41 -10.85 12.24
CA TRP A 101 -9.42 -10.43 13.21
C TRP A 101 -8.33 -11.48 13.46
N SER A 102 -8.66 -12.76 13.35
CA SER A 102 -7.67 -13.85 13.44
C SER A 102 -6.63 -13.77 12.32
N TRP A 103 -7.07 -13.48 11.10
CA TRP A 103 -6.18 -13.30 9.96
C TRP A 103 -5.41 -12.00 10.02
N ARG A 104 -6.05 -10.92 10.46
CA ARG A 104 -5.38 -9.64 10.65
C ARG A 104 -4.22 -9.75 11.64
N LYS A 105 -4.38 -10.50 12.73
CA LYS A 105 -3.30 -10.79 13.70
C LYS A 105 -2.18 -11.63 13.10
N ARG A 106 -2.50 -12.54 12.18
CA ARG A 106 -1.56 -13.47 11.54
C ARG A 106 -1.10 -13.02 10.16
N ARG A 107 -1.38 -11.79 9.75
CA ARG A 107 -1.06 -11.31 8.39
C ARG A 107 0.43 -11.43 8.05
N HIS A 108 1.32 -11.34 9.05
CA HIS A 108 2.75 -11.58 8.88
C HIS A 108 3.11 -13.01 8.47
N GLN A 109 2.20 -13.97 8.64
CA GLN A 109 2.34 -15.36 8.23
C GLN A 109 1.83 -15.62 6.81
N ILE A 110 1.12 -14.66 6.24
CA ILE A 110 0.62 -14.78 4.85
C ILE A 110 1.82 -14.61 3.92
N PRO A 111 2.08 -15.55 3.03
CA PRO A 111 3.18 -15.41 2.08
C PRO A 111 2.94 -14.19 1.20
N LYS A 112 4.00 -13.37 1.01
CA LYS A 112 3.94 -12.15 0.19
C LYS A 112 3.69 -12.45 -1.29
N PHE A 113 3.99 -13.66 -1.70
CA PHE A 113 3.80 -14.14 -3.07
C PHE A 113 3.06 -15.48 -3.06
N LEU A 114 2.04 -15.60 -3.88
CA LEU A 114 1.35 -16.85 -4.15
C LEU A 114 1.63 -17.26 -5.60
N GLY A 115 2.29 -18.40 -5.79
CA GLY A 115 2.69 -18.91 -7.09
C GLY A 115 4.18 -18.75 -7.38
N VAL A 116 4.55 -18.86 -8.64
CA VAL A 116 5.93 -18.70 -9.10
C VAL A 116 6.10 -17.28 -9.63
N PRO A 117 7.06 -16.50 -9.11
CA PRO A 117 7.35 -15.18 -9.65
C PRO A 117 7.72 -15.30 -11.13
N PRO A 118 7.27 -14.38 -11.99
CA PRO A 118 7.70 -14.35 -13.40
C PRO A 118 9.20 -14.07 -13.48
N GLU A 119 9.85 -14.57 -14.54
CA GLU A 119 11.28 -14.30 -14.77
C GLU A 119 11.55 -12.83 -15.08
N SER A 120 10.58 -12.15 -15.69
CA SER A 120 10.65 -10.72 -16.01
C SER A 120 9.27 -10.08 -15.99
N VAL A 121 9.23 -8.80 -15.66
CA VAL A 121 8.02 -7.97 -15.70
C VAL A 121 8.32 -6.77 -16.59
N SER A 122 7.48 -6.54 -17.59
CA SER A 122 7.60 -5.42 -18.53
C SER A 122 6.48 -4.39 -18.40
N ASP A 123 5.50 -4.64 -17.56
CA ASP A 123 4.40 -3.71 -17.31
C ASP A 123 4.90 -2.50 -16.51
N PRO A 124 4.76 -1.26 -17.04
CA PRO A 124 5.24 -0.06 -16.35
C PRO A 124 4.60 0.20 -15.00
N ILE A 125 3.36 -0.26 -14.76
CA ILE A 125 2.74 -0.13 -13.45
C ILE A 125 3.48 -1.01 -12.46
N LEU A 126 3.60 -2.28 -12.80
CA LEU A 126 4.24 -3.24 -11.91
C LEU A 126 5.71 -2.87 -11.65
N THR A 127 6.41 -2.27 -12.62
CA THR A 127 7.82 -1.88 -12.44
C THR A 127 7.97 -0.53 -11.73
N GLU A 128 7.25 0.51 -12.15
CA GLU A 128 7.49 1.88 -11.66
C GLU A 128 6.65 2.23 -10.43
N LEU A 129 5.43 1.68 -10.31
CA LEU A 129 4.57 1.92 -9.16
C LEU A 129 4.78 0.86 -8.08
N ASP A 130 4.72 -0.42 -8.46
CA ASP A 130 4.80 -1.53 -7.51
C ASP A 130 6.24 -2.01 -7.24
N GLY A 131 7.20 -1.65 -8.11
CA GLY A 131 8.60 -1.95 -7.91
C GLY A 131 9.02 -3.37 -8.28
N PHE A 132 8.24 -4.07 -9.11
CA PHE A 132 8.57 -5.42 -9.61
C PHE A 132 9.71 -5.40 -10.64
N THR A 133 10.87 -4.94 -10.21
CA THR A 133 12.08 -4.96 -11.03
C THR A 133 12.76 -6.33 -10.99
N PRO A 134 13.66 -6.65 -11.92
CA PRO A 134 14.46 -7.87 -11.84
C PRO A 134 15.23 -7.98 -10.52
N ALA A 135 15.75 -6.88 -10.00
CA ALA A 135 16.43 -6.85 -8.70
C ALA A 135 15.48 -7.21 -7.55
N PHE A 136 14.25 -6.71 -7.57
CA PHE A 136 13.22 -7.07 -6.59
C PHE A 136 12.87 -8.56 -6.69
N LEU A 137 12.66 -9.09 -7.89
CA LEU A 137 12.33 -10.51 -8.09
C LEU A 137 13.44 -11.43 -7.55
N GLU A 138 14.71 -11.02 -7.68
CA GLU A 138 15.82 -11.75 -7.07
C GLU A 138 15.76 -11.71 -5.52
N THR A 139 15.34 -10.60 -4.90
CA THR A 139 15.20 -10.53 -3.44
C THR A 139 14.18 -11.50 -2.88
N LEU A 140 13.15 -11.85 -3.67
CA LEU A 140 12.13 -12.83 -3.26
C LEU A 140 12.68 -14.27 -3.20
N LYS A 141 13.79 -14.54 -3.89
CA LYS A 141 14.42 -15.87 -3.93
C LYS A 141 15.44 -16.08 -2.81
N ILE A 142 15.85 -15.01 -2.11
CA ILE A 142 16.92 -15.07 -1.10
C ILE A 142 16.34 -15.50 0.25
N GLU A 143 16.65 -16.71 0.67
CA GLU A 143 16.47 -17.19 2.04
C GLU A 143 17.78 -17.02 2.81
N GLY A 144 17.73 -16.44 4.03
CA GLY A 144 18.88 -16.37 4.92
C GLY A 144 19.09 -15.03 5.63
N SER A 145 20.00 -15.04 6.59
CA SER A 145 20.40 -13.88 7.39
C SER A 145 21.47 -13.08 6.64
N ALA A 146 21.11 -11.93 6.07
CA ALA A 146 22.08 -10.97 5.57
C ALA A 146 22.07 -9.73 6.49
N THR A 147 23.25 -9.21 6.78
CA THR A 147 23.44 -7.95 7.52
C THR A 147 23.15 -6.73 6.64
N THR A 148 23.03 -6.92 5.34
CA THR A 148 22.73 -5.87 4.35
C THR A 148 21.50 -6.27 3.55
N LEU A 149 20.58 -5.35 3.43
CA LEU A 149 19.39 -5.46 2.58
C LEU A 149 19.53 -4.45 1.42
N ASN A 150 19.12 -4.86 0.24
CA ASN A 150 19.15 -4.02 -0.96
C ASN A 150 17.72 -3.66 -1.37
N GLY A 151 17.58 -2.50 -1.96
CA GLY A 151 16.32 -2.03 -2.52
C GLY A 151 16.55 -0.93 -3.55
N MET A 152 15.48 -0.38 -4.08
CA MET A 152 15.52 0.72 -5.04
C MET A 152 15.62 2.05 -4.29
N PRO A 153 16.65 2.87 -4.52
CA PRO A 153 16.75 4.20 -3.92
C PRO A 153 15.67 5.12 -4.52
N ALA A 154 14.75 5.56 -3.69
CA ALA A 154 13.62 6.38 -4.10
C ALA A 154 13.77 7.87 -3.70
N SER A 155 14.39 8.16 -2.59
CA SER A 155 14.76 9.49 -2.15
C SER A 155 16.19 9.49 -1.60
N ARG A 156 16.97 10.53 -1.98
CA ARG A 156 18.40 10.62 -1.66
C ARG A 156 18.65 10.92 -0.19
N GLY A 157 19.79 10.47 0.31
CA GLY A 157 20.27 10.78 1.64
C GLY A 157 20.75 9.54 2.38
N SER A 158 21.10 9.74 3.65
CA SER A 158 21.41 8.67 4.61
C SER A 158 20.76 9.03 5.94
N ALA A 159 20.28 8.04 6.65
CA ALA A 159 19.73 8.21 7.99
C ALA A 159 20.15 7.04 8.86
N THR A 160 20.28 7.30 10.15
CA THR A 160 20.54 6.29 11.17
C THR A 160 19.57 6.52 12.32
N GLY A 161 18.97 5.46 12.81
CA GLY A 161 18.02 5.52 13.90
C GLY A 161 17.41 4.15 14.19
N PRO A 162 16.68 4.02 15.30
CA PRO A 162 16.00 2.77 15.61
C PRO A 162 14.89 2.48 14.59
N ALA A 163 14.80 1.23 14.18
CA ALA A 163 13.74 0.80 13.26
C ALA A 163 12.38 0.76 13.97
N ARG A 164 11.34 1.18 13.27
CA ARG A 164 9.94 0.99 13.63
C ARG A 164 9.25 0.17 12.56
N VAL A 165 9.01 -1.10 12.84
CA VAL A 165 8.29 -1.99 11.91
C VAL A 165 6.80 -1.87 12.15
N LEU A 166 6.06 -1.40 11.15
CA LEU A 166 4.60 -1.28 11.19
C LEU A 166 3.98 -2.01 9.99
N LEU A 167 2.96 -2.80 10.29
CA LEU A 167 2.25 -3.57 9.28
C LEU A 167 0.96 -2.88 8.80
N GLY A 168 0.62 -1.72 9.31
CA GLY A 168 -0.57 -0.96 8.90
C GLY A 168 -0.57 0.47 9.41
N ALA A 169 -1.33 1.32 8.71
CA ALA A 169 -1.46 2.73 9.04
C ALA A 169 -2.13 3.00 10.39
N ASP A 170 -2.90 2.06 10.91
CA ASP A 170 -3.56 2.18 12.22
C ASP A 170 -2.56 2.37 13.37
N ASP A 171 -1.32 1.89 13.18
CA ASP A 171 -0.26 1.91 14.17
C ASP A 171 0.71 3.10 14.05
N ILE A 172 0.45 4.05 13.17
CA ILE A 172 1.31 5.24 12.94
C ILE A 172 1.57 6.02 14.25
N HIS A 173 0.63 6.00 15.18
CA HIS A 173 0.75 6.67 16.47
C HIS A 173 1.94 6.17 17.30
N GLN A 174 2.43 4.95 17.03
CA GLN A 174 3.59 4.35 17.72
C GLN A 174 4.93 4.93 17.26
N ILE A 175 4.97 5.64 16.11
CA ILE A 175 6.20 6.20 15.55
C ILE A 175 6.73 7.32 16.46
N GLN A 176 8.00 7.20 16.83
CA GLN A 176 8.76 8.22 17.52
C GLN A 176 9.59 9.05 16.55
N THR A 177 9.90 10.29 16.93
CA THR A 177 10.73 11.17 16.10
C THR A 177 12.14 10.61 15.95
N GLY A 178 12.63 10.56 14.71
CA GLY A 178 13.98 10.08 14.38
C GLY A 178 14.06 8.56 14.11
N GLU A 179 12.95 7.84 14.20
CA GLU A 179 12.93 6.41 13.84
C GLU A 179 12.97 6.20 12.32
N ILE A 180 13.43 5.03 11.91
CA ILE A 180 13.37 4.54 10.54
C ILE A 180 12.09 3.71 10.38
N LEU A 181 11.14 4.19 9.59
CA LEU A 181 9.93 3.43 9.28
C LEU A 181 10.27 2.23 8.39
N VAL A 182 9.82 1.05 8.78
CA VAL A 182 9.88 -0.17 7.98
C VAL A 182 8.47 -0.72 7.82
N CYS A 183 7.98 -0.81 6.59
CA CYS A 183 6.62 -1.28 6.31
C CYS A 183 6.53 -2.01 4.96
N GLU A 184 5.42 -2.64 4.67
CA GLU A 184 5.21 -3.30 3.39
C GLU A 184 5.12 -2.29 2.23
N GLY A 185 4.43 -1.20 2.46
CA GLY A 185 4.24 -0.09 1.54
C GLY A 185 3.46 1.01 2.25
N THR A 186 3.44 2.20 1.66
CA THR A 186 2.68 3.33 2.21
C THR A 186 1.57 3.79 1.27
N THR A 187 0.53 4.32 1.85
CA THR A 187 -0.61 4.95 1.19
C THR A 187 -0.80 6.37 1.75
N PRO A 188 -1.67 7.21 1.21
CA PRO A 188 -1.89 8.57 1.73
C PRO A 188 -2.16 8.66 3.24
N SER A 189 -2.76 7.63 3.84
CA SER A 189 -2.98 7.56 5.29
C SER A 189 -1.69 7.51 6.13
N TRP A 190 -0.54 7.19 5.51
CA TRP A 190 0.77 7.17 6.15
C TRP A 190 1.47 8.54 6.15
N THR A 191 0.99 9.52 5.40
CA THR A 191 1.65 10.83 5.26
C THR A 191 2.03 11.48 6.60
N PRO A 192 1.20 11.40 7.68
CA PRO A 192 1.61 11.96 8.97
C PRO A 192 2.89 11.34 9.56
N ALA A 193 3.23 10.10 9.22
CA ALA A 193 4.47 9.45 9.66
C ALA A 193 5.70 10.19 9.17
N PHE A 194 5.65 10.70 7.94
CA PHE A 194 6.79 11.37 7.29
C PHE A 194 7.22 12.67 7.98
N THR A 195 6.40 13.24 8.83
CA THR A 195 6.78 14.40 9.66
C THR A 195 7.68 14.04 10.85
N LYS A 196 7.81 12.75 11.17
CA LYS A 196 8.53 12.26 12.36
C LYS A 196 9.74 11.40 12.01
N ILE A 197 9.65 10.59 10.95
CA ILE A 197 10.67 9.59 10.61
C ILE A 197 11.95 10.23 10.06
N ALA A 198 13.09 9.59 10.33
CA ALA A 198 14.37 9.96 9.75
C ALA A 198 14.66 9.26 8.42
N GLY A 199 13.98 8.14 8.14
CA GLY A 199 14.11 7.37 6.91
C GLY A 199 12.92 6.43 6.71
N CYS A 200 12.74 5.93 5.49
CA CYS A 200 11.65 5.02 5.15
C CYS A 200 12.17 3.83 4.33
N LEU A 201 11.81 2.63 4.74
CA LEU A 201 12.10 1.38 4.05
C LEU A 201 10.79 0.67 3.74
N THR A 202 10.56 0.31 2.47
CA THR A 202 9.37 -0.45 2.09
C THR A 202 9.72 -1.73 1.34
N ASP A 203 8.96 -2.79 1.63
CA ASP A 203 9.11 -4.05 0.92
C ASP A 203 8.66 -3.94 -0.54
N GLN A 204 7.64 -3.15 -0.81
CA GLN A 204 7.05 -2.93 -2.12
C GLN A 204 7.20 -1.46 -2.53
N GLY A 205 6.88 -1.19 -3.79
CA GLY A 205 6.84 0.15 -4.35
C GLY A 205 8.01 0.42 -5.30
N GLY A 206 7.76 1.23 -6.31
CA GLY A 206 8.72 1.71 -7.28
C GLY A 206 9.03 3.19 -7.10
N THR A 207 9.63 3.79 -8.13
CA THR A 207 10.02 5.20 -8.16
C THR A 207 8.83 6.17 -8.06
N LEU A 208 7.65 5.71 -8.42
CA LEU A 208 6.37 6.46 -8.39
C LEU A 208 5.45 6.04 -7.25
N SER A 209 5.89 5.15 -6.35
CA SER A 209 5.09 4.77 -5.20
C SER A 209 4.88 5.93 -4.23
N HIS A 210 3.86 5.86 -3.39
CA HIS A 210 3.56 6.89 -2.38
C HIS A 210 4.77 7.17 -1.49
N ALA A 211 5.46 6.13 -0.97
CA ALA A 211 6.67 6.30 -0.15
C ALA A 211 7.77 7.08 -0.89
N ALA A 212 7.96 6.78 -2.20
CA ALA A 212 8.95 7.41 -3.02
C ALA A 212 8.65 8.90 -3.27
N ILE A 213 7.40 9.23 -3.57
CA ILE A 213 6.95 10.60 -3.81
C ILE A 213 7.06 11.43 -2.54
N VAL A 214 6.43 10.98 -1.45
CA VAL A 214 6.40 11.70 -0.19
C VAL A 214 7.81 11.80 0.42
N GLY A 215 8.62 10.73 0.31
CA GLY A 215 10.02 10.77 0.74
C GLY A 215 10.82 11.90 0.07
N ARG A 216 10.63 12.08 -1.24
CA ARG A 216 11.27 13.20 -1.98
C ARG A 216 10.73 14.57 -1.57
N GLU A 217 9.43 14.71 -1.38
CA GLU A 217 8.80 15.96 -0.97
C GLU A 217 9.24 16.42 0.42
N TYR A 218 9.38 15.48 1.35
CA TYR A 218 9.84 15.77 2.72
C TYR A 218 11.37 15.74 2.87
N GLY A 219 12.11 15.38 1.82
CA GLY A 219 13.57 15.27 1.87
C GLY A 219 14.07 14.13 2.76
N ILE A 220 13.26 13.07 2.93
CA ILE A 220 13.57 11.92 3.79
C ILE A 220 14.21 10.83 2.94
N PRO A 221 15.36 10.26 3.34
CA PRO A 221 15.94 9.10 2.68
C PRO A 221 14.95 7.95 2.62
N CYS A 222 14.75 7.40 1.41
CA CYS A 222 13.76 6.36 1.21
C CYS A 222 14.31 5.27 0.28
N VAL A 223 14.17 4.00 0.69
CA VAL A 223 14.50 2.81 -0.11
C VAL A 223 13.24 1.97 -0.21
N VAL A 224 12.84 1.66 -1.44
CA VAL A 224 11.63 0.89 -1.74
C VAL A 224 12.00 -0.44 -2.44
N ALA A 225 11.03 -1.31 -2.69
CA ALA A 225 11.24 -2.59 -3.36
C ALA A 225 12.29 -3.48 -2.67
N MET A 226 12.32 -3.51 -1.34
CA MET A 226 13.27 -4.33 -0.57
C MET A 226 12.84 -5.80 -0.45
N GLY A 227 11.59 -6.11 -0.77
CA GLY A 227 11.04 -7.45 -0.80
C GLY A 227 10.72 -8.07 0.56
N ASN A 228 11.61 -7.95 1.53
CA ASN A 228 11.50 -8.66 2.81
C ASN A 228 12.05 -7.89 4.03
N ALA A 229 12.15 -6.57 3.96
CA ALA A 229 12.64 -5.75 5.06
C ALA A 229 11.78 -5.94 6.33
N THR A 230 10.45 -5.98 6.20
CA THR A 230 9.53 -6.20 7.33
C THR A 230 9.68 -7.58 8.00
N ALA A 231 10.19 -8.57 7.27
CA ALA A 231 10.43 -9.91 7.81
C ALA A 231 11.80 -10.03 8.50
N ARG A 232 12.76 -9.17 8.14
CA ARG A 232 14.16 -9.26 8.55
C ARG A 232 14.56 -8.23 9.59
N ILE A 233 13.97 -7.05 9.55
CA ILE A 233 14.21 -5.97 10.52
C ILE A 233 13.17 -6.08 11.64
N ARG A 234 13.58 -5.85 12.84
CA ARG A 234 12.72 -5.82 14.03
C ARG A 234 12.67 -4.40 14.60
N THR A 235 11.56 -4.06 15.20
CA THR A 235 11.44 -2.79 15.92
C THR A 235 12.53 -2.72 17.00
N GLY A 236 13.31 -1.63 16.97
CA GLY A 236 14.44 -1.37 17.87
C GLY A 236 15.80 -1.71 17.28
N ASP A 237 15.89 -2.41 16.15
CA ASP A 237 17.17 -2.60 15.45
C ASP A 237 17.74 -1.24 15.01
N THR A 238 19.08 -1.13 14.91
CA THR A 238 19.79 0.11 14.52
C THR A 238 20.80 -0.18 13.41
#